data_a9c73c2282a728b89e2954cd24363ae7
#
_entry.id   a9c73c2282a728b89e2954cd24363ae7
#
_cell.length_a   1.000
_cell.length_b   1.000
_cell.length_c   1.000
_cell.angle_alpha   90.00
_cell.angle_beta   90.00
_cell.angle_gamma   90.00
#
_symmetry.space_group_name_H-M   'P 1'
#
loop_
_entity.id
_entity.type
_entity.pdbx_description
1 polymer ?
#
loop_
_entity_poly.entity_id
_entity_poly.type
_entity_poly.pdbx_seq_one_letter_code
_entity_poly.pdbx_strand_id
1 'polypeptide(L)'
;MLHVKLKNIDMATKTTSMSFSDLLTNSTVMSANIKLNAEKIGRYGLELPVFADQMDTDISQADALNKEQERLKSELKSKTEELNLLTEKLSQEYALAKKTVKLAEPQVNWVAYGITDKR
;
A
#
# COMPACT_ATOMS: atom_id res chain seq x y z
N MET A 1 -16.94 26.14 -2.68
CA MET A 1 -17.82 25.91 -1.59
C MET A 1 -17.71 24.55 -1.02
N LEU A 2 -18.30 23.59 -1.69
CA LEU A 2 -18.32 22.27 -1.13
C LEU A 2 -16.92 21.73 -0.88
N HIS A 3 -16.05 21.87 -1.83
CA HIS A 3 -14.71 21.31 -1.67
C HIS A 3 -13.92 22.07 -0.62
N VAL A 4 -14.22 23.34 -0.42
CA VAL A 4 -13.56 24.09 0.62
C VAL A 4 -13.95 23.56 1.99
N LYS A 5 -15.23 23.26 2.14
CA LYS A 5 -15.71 22.69 3.38
C LYS A 5 -15.11 21.31 3.62
N LEU A 6 -15.02 20.53 2.57
CA LEU A 6 -14.42 19.21 2.70
C LEU A 6 -12.98 19.31 3.17
N LYS A 7 -12.26 20.29 2.64
CA LYS A 7 -10.89 20.48 3.02
C LYS A 7 -10.76 20.82 4.50
N ASN A 8 -11.60 21.73 4.96
CA ASN A 8 -11.58 22.10 6.35
C ASN A 8 -11.99 20.95 7.25
N ILE A 9 -13.02 20.25 6.83
CA ILE A 9 -13.50 19.12 7.59
C ILE A 9 -12.42 18.06 7.68
N ASP A 10 -11.74 17.85 6.57
CA ASP A 10 -10.69 16.88 6.51
C ASP A 10 -9.65 17.11 7.58
N MET A 11 -9.27 18.36 7.76
CA MET A 11 -8.26 18.69 8.74
C MET A 11 -8.81 18.65 10.15
N ALA A 12 -10.02 19.08 10.31
CA ALA A 12 -10.62 19.16 11.64
C ALA A 12 -11.08 17.82 12.14
N THR A 13 -11.45 16.95 11.23
CA THR A 13 -12.09 15.69 11.62
C THR A 13 -11.26 14.48 11.42
N LYS A 14 -9.98 14.65 11.35
CA LYS A 14 -9.14 13.46 11.30
C LYS A 14 -9.36 12.61 12.51
N THR A 15 -10.01 13.15 13.50
CA THR A 15 -10.40 12.40 14.68
C THR A 15 -11.54 11.44 14.38
N THR A 16 -12.21 11.65 13.28
CA THR A 16 -13.25 10.73 12.89
C THR A 16 -12.63 9.37 12.73
N SER A 17 -13.13 8.45 13.46
CA SER A 17 -12.47 7.17 13.51
C SER A 17 -13.16 6.10 12.73
N MET A 18 -13.87 6.50 11.69
CA MET A 18 -14.51 5.53 10.84
C MET A 18 -13.45 4.74 10.08
N SER A 19 -13.52 3.42 10.14
CA SER A 19 -12.60 2.60 9.39
C SER A 19 -12.88 2.73 7.91
N PHE A 20 -11.91 2.33 7.10
CA PHE A 20 -12.11 2.37 5.65
C PHE A 20 -13.30 1.52 5.25
N SER A 21 -13.42 0.33 5.81
CA SER A 21 -14.53 -0.56 5.51
C SER A 21 -15.86 0.09 5.86
N ASP A 22 -15.93 0.70 7.03
CA ASP A 22 -17.16 1.38 7.45
C ASP A 22 -17.47 2.56 6.56
N LEU A 23 -16.44 3.30 6.16
CA LEU A 23 -16.65 4.43 5.27
C LEU A 23 -17.25 3.99 3.95
N LEU A 24 -16.73 2.92 3.37
CA LEU A 24 -17.28 2.41 2.11
C LEU A 24 -18.74 1.96 2.28
N THR A 25 -18.99 1.22 3.33
CA THR A 25 -20.33 0.71 3.58
C THR A 25 -21.31 1.86 3.80
N ASN A 26 -20.93 2.79 4.66
CA ASN A 26 -21.81 3.89 5.00
C ASN A 26 -21.99 4.83 3.83
N SER A 27 -20.96 5.03 3.03
CA SER A 27 -21.07 5.88 1.85
C SER A 27 -21.99 5.27 0.81
N THR A 28 -21.94 3.95 0.66
CA THR A 28 -22.82 3.26 -0.27
C THR A 28 -24.28 3.43 0.15
N VAL A 29 -24.54 3.25 1.44
CA VAL A 29 -25.89 3.43 1.97
C VAL A 29 -26.32 4.88 1.79
N MET A 30 -25.44 5.81 2.09
CA MET A 30 -25.74 7.23 1.98
C MET A 30 -26.09 7.60 0.54
N SER A 31 -25.28 7.17 -0.40
CA SER A 31 -25.52 7.49 -1.81
C SER A 31 -26.85 6.95 -2.28
N ALA A 32 -27.16 5.71 -1.93
CA ALA A 32 -28.41 5.09 -2.33
C ALA A 32 -29.60 5.87 -1.79
N ASN A 33 -29.53 6.30 -0.53
CA ASN A 33 -30.65 6.99 0.08
C ASN A 33 -30.77 8.44 -0.40
N ILE A 34 -29.66 9.07 -0.74
CA ILE A 34 -29.70 10.39 -1.35
C ILE A 34 -30.45 10.30 -2.68
N LYS A 35 -30.19 9.26 -3.45
CA LYS A 35 -30.87 9.08 -4.73
C LYS A 35 -32.37 8.84 -4.54
N LEU A 36 -32.72 8.04 -3.55
CA LEU A 36 -34.12 7.75 -3.28
C LEU A 36 -34.88 8.99 -2.84
N ASN A 37 -34.21 9.93 -2.21
CA ASN A 37 -34.84 11.12 -1.68
C ASN A 37 -34.32 12.37 -2.38
N ALA A 38 -34.02 12.24 -3.67
CA ALA A 38 -33.36 13.31 -4.41
C ALA A 38 -34.05 14.63 -4.32
N GLU A 39 -35.37 14.62 -4.41
CA GLU A 39 -36.12 15.86 -4.39
C GLU A 39 -35.98 16.58 -3.07
N LYS A 40 -36.13 15.85 -1.99
CA LYS A 40 -36.04 16.44 -0.66
C LYS A 40 -34.64 16.92 -0.37
N ILE A 41 -33.66 16.09 -0.67
CA ILE A 41 -32.26 16.41 -0.34
C ILE A 41 -31.75 17.54 -1.23
N GLY A 42 -32.19 17.54 -2.50
CA GLY A 42 -31.73 18.58 -3.42
C GLY A 42 -32.09 19.97 -3.01
N ARG A 43 -33.13 20.11 -2.20
CA ARG A 43 -33.55 21.42 -1.73
C ARG A 43 -32.52 22.05 -0.79
N TYR A 44 -31.60 21.25 -0.29
CA TYR A 44 -30.61 21.72 0.67
C TYR A 44 -29.21 21.91 0.07
N GLY A 45 -29.12 21.96 -1.24
CA GLY A 45 -27.91 22.43 -1.87
C GLY A 45 -27.05 21.43 -2.60
N LEU A 46 -27.35 20.16 -2.53
CA LEU A 46 -26.59 19.18 -3.30
C LEU A 46 -27.16 19.11 -4.71
N GLU A 47 -26.27 19.06 -5.68
CA GLU A 47 -26.67 18.93 -7.07
C GLU A 47 -26.84 17.47 -7.43
N LEU A 48 -28.03 17.01 -7.35
CA LEU A 48 -28.35 15.62 -7.64
C LEU A 48 -28.87 15.52 -9.07
N PRO A 49 -28.61 14.40 -9.75
CA PRO A 49 -27.91 13.21 -9.27
C PRO A 49 -26.40 13.28 -9.38
N VAL A 50 -25.86 14.40 -9.84
CA VAL A 50 -24.42 14.52 -10.08
C VAL A 50 -23.61 14.17 -8.84
N PHE A 51 -24.02 14.69 -7.70
CA PHE A 51 -23.27 14.43 -6.47
C PHE A 51 -23.27 12.95 -6.11
N ALA A 52 -24.43 12.31 -6.20
CA ALA A 52 -24.52 10.89 -5.86
C ALA A 52 -23.75 10.02 -6.84
N ASP A 53 -23.77 10.39 -8.11
CA ASP A 53 -23.02 9.64 -9.11
C ASP A 53 -21.52 9.76 -8.87
N GLN A 54 -21.07 10.97 -8.51
CA GLN A 54 -19.67 11.17 -8.21
C GLN A 54 -19.27 10.37 -6.98
N MET A 55 -20.14 10.35 -5.99
CA MET A 55 -19.89 9.56 -4.79
C MET A 55 -19.76 8.09 -5.11
N ASP A 56 -20.63 7.58 -5.97
CA ASP A 56 -20.56 6.18 -6.38
C ASP A 56 -19.24 5.87 -7.10
N THR A 57 -18.82 6.78 -7.97
CA THR A 57 -17.58 6.63 -8.67
C THR A 57 -16.41 6.57 -7.70
N ASP A 58 -16.41 7.48 -6.74
CA ASP A 58 -15.33 7.53 -5.75
C ASP A 58 -15.32 6.29 -4.88
N ILE A 59 -16.49 5.78 -4.53
CA ILE A 59 -16.58 4.54 -3.76
C ILE A 59 -15.94 3.39 -4.53
N SER A 60 -16.28 3.27 -5.82
CA SER A 60 -15.73 2.21 -6.65
C SER A 60 -14.22 2.33 -6.79
N GLN A 61 -13.74 3.53 -6.99
CA GLN A 61 -12.30 3.75 -7.15
C GLN A 61 -11.54 3.46 -5.86
N ALA A 62 -12.12 3.89 -4.73
CA ALA A 62 -11.48 3.64 -3.44
C ALA A 62 -11.41 2.15 -3.16
N ASP A 63 -12.48 1.43 -3.47
CA ASP A 63 -12.51 0.00 -3.26
C ASP A 63 -11.46 -0.70 -4.13
N ALA A 64 -11.37 -0.29 -5.39
CA ALA A 64 -10.42 -0.88 -6.32
C ALA A 64 -8.98 -0.63 -5.87
N LEU A 65 -8.71 0.60 -5.43
CA LEU A 65 -7.38 0.95 -4.97
C LEU A 65 -7.00 0.17 -3.70
N ASN A 66 -7.98 0.00 -2.83
CA ASN A 66 -7.72 -0.76 -1.61
C ASN A 66 -7.37 -2.21 -1.91
N LYS A 67 -8.10 -2.81 -2.85
CA LYS A 67 -7.83 -4.18 -3.24
C LYS A 67 -6.47 -4.32 -3.89
N GLU A 68 -6.11 -3.35 -4.71
CA GLU A 68 -4.81 -3.34 -5.35
C GLU A 68 -3.70 -3.18 -4.31
N GLN A 69 -3.91 -2.34 -3.32
CA GLN A 69 -2.95 -2.15 -2.26
C GLN A 69 -2.73 -3.44 -1.48
N GLU A 70 -3.82 -4.15 -1.18
CA GLU A 70 -3.70 -5.42 -0.46
C GLU A 70 -2.96 -6.46 -1.29
N ARG A 71 -3.22 -6.47 -2.60
CA ARG A 71 -2.51 -7.38 -3.50
C ARG A 71 -1.02 -7.09 -3.49
N LEU A 72 -0.67 -5.81 -3.55
CA LEU A 72 0.73 -5.41 -3.56
C LEU A 72 1.44 -5.73 -2.24
N LYS A 73 0.73 -5.57 -1.13
CA LYS A 73 1.30 -5.94 0.17
C LYS A 73 1.62 -7.42 0.22
N SER A 74 0.69 -8.24 -0.27
CA SER A 74 0.89 -9.66 -0.28
C SER A 74 2.05 -10.05 -1.18
N GLU A 75 2.14 -9.41 -2.33
CA GLU A 75 3.21 -9.67 -3.28
C GLU A 75 4.55 -9.25 -2.70
N LEU A 76 4.57 -8.11 -2.01
CA LEU A 76 5.80 -7.64 -1.38
C LEU A 76 6.27 -8.62 -0.31
N LYS A 77 5.33 -9.10 0.50
CA LYS A 77 5.69 -10.05 1.54
C LYS A 77 6.31 -11.30 0.94
N SER A 78 5.71 -11.80 -0.15
CA SER A 78 6.22 -12.98 -0.83
C SER A 78 7.63 -12.73 -1.37
N LYS A 79 7.84 -11.57 -1.97
CA LYS A 79 9.16 -11.24 -2.50
C LYS A 79 10.20 -11.09 -1.40
N THR A 80 9.79 -10.53 -0.27
CA THR A 80 10.70 -10.40 0.85
C THR A 80 11.16 -11.77 1.35
N GLU A 81 10.22 -12.71 1.41
CA GLU A 81 10.55 -14.06 1.84
C GLU A 81 11.51 -14.73 0.86
N GLU A 82 11.26 -14.57 -0.44
CA GLU A 82 12.15 -15.11 -1.45
C GLU A 82 13.54 -14.50 -1.35
N LEU A 83 13.58 -13.20 -1.17
CA LEU A 83 14.85 -12.50 -1.05
C LEU A 83 15.63 -12.99 0.16
N ASN A 84 14.95 -13.15 1.29
CA ASN A 84 15.61 -13.60 2.50
C ASN A 84 16.20 -15.00 2.35
N LEU A 85 15.44 -15.88 1.68
CA LEU A 85 15.95 -17.25 1.45
C LEU A 85 17.16 -17.23 0.55
N LEU A 86 17.12 -16.43 -0.51
CA LEU A 86 18.26 -16.35 -1.42
C LEU A 86 19.46 -15.69 -0.75
N THR A 87 19.21 -14.69 0.08
CA THR A 87 20.28 -14.01 0.79
C THR A 87 20.99 -14.98 1.73
N GLU A 88 20.21 -15.80 2.41
CA GLU A 88 20.81 -16.79 3.31
C GLU A 88 21.62 -17.81 2.54
N LYS A 89 21.07 -18.28 1.43
CA LYS A 89 21.79 -19.24 0.59
C LYS A 89 23.09 -18.63 0.07
N LEU A 90 23.01 -17.40 -0.42
CA LEU A 90 24.20 -16.74 -0.93
C LEU A 90 25.24 -16.52 0.16
N SER A 91 24.79 -16.21 1.37
CA SER A 91 25.70 -16.05 2.48
C SER A 91 26.46 -17.34 2.77
N GLN A 92 25.76 -18.46 2.72
CA GLN A 92 26.39 -19.76 2.92
C GLN A 92 27.36 -20.09 1.80
N GLU A 93 26.95 -19.80 0.57
CA GLU A 93 27.81 -20.02 -0.58
C GLU A 93 29.06 -19.17 -0.51
N TYR A 94 28.89 -17.92 -0.09
CA TYR A 94 30.02 -17.03 0.03
C TYR A 94 31.00 -17.55 1.10
N ALA A 95 30.48 -18.01 2.22
CA ALA A 95 31.34 -18.52 3.29
C ALA A 95 32.12 -19.74 2.83
N LEU A 96 31.48 -20.63 2.10
CA LEU A 96 32.14 -21.81 1.59
C LEU A 96 33.19 -21.47 0.54
N ALA A 97 32.84 -20.57 -0.36
CA ALA A 97 33.78 -20.13 -1.39
C ALA A 97 35.00 -19.46 -0.78
N LYS A 98 34.77 -18.61 0.22
CA LYS A 98 35.85 -17.92 0.90
C LYS A 98 36.80 -18.89 1.55
N LYS A 99 36.25 -19.88 2.22
CA LYS A 99 37.04 -20.90 2.86
C LYS A 99 37.88 -21.65 1.85
N THR A 100 37.27 -22.00 0.72
CA THR A 100 37.96 -22.74 -0.34
C THR A 100 39.08 -21.91 -0.94
N VAL A 101 38.83 -20.62 -1.19
CA VAL A 101 39.86 -19.73 -1.74
C VAL A 101 41.05 -19.65 -0.77
N LYS A 102 40.77 -19.53 0.52
CA LYS A 102 41.85 -19.41 1.50
C LYS A 102 42.68 -20.65 1.57
N LEU A 103 42.11 -21.81 1.27
CA LEU A 103 42.86 -23.05 1.23
C LEU A 103 43.67 -23.19 -0.05
N ALA A 104 43.15 -22.68 -1.14
CA ALA A 104 43.73 -22.90 -2.47
C ALA A 104 44.74 -21.82 -2.86
N GLU A 105 44.59 -20.61 -2.35
CA GLU A 105 45.40 -19.47 -2.80
C GLU A 105 46.24 -18.88 -1.68
N PRO A 106 47.43 -18.38 -2.00
CA PRO A 106 48.18 -17.63 -1.01
C PRO A 106 47.49 -16.32 -0.70
N GLN A 107 47.72 -15.81 0.50
CA GLN A 107 47.03 -14.63 1.01
C GLN A 107 47.11 -13.45 0.03
N VAL A 108 48.24 -13.30 -0.63
CA VAL A 108 48.45 -12.16 -1.53
C VAL A 108 47.39 -12.13 -2.65
N ASN A 109 46.80 -13.27 -2.99
CA ASN A 109 45.83 -13.35 -4.05
C ASN A 109 44.39 -13.19 -3.55
N TRP A 110 44.19 -13.16 -2.24
CA TRP A 110 42.81 -13.12 -1.71
C TRP A 110 42.05 -11.89 -2.14
N VAL A 111 42.73 -10.76 -2.29
CA VAL A 111 42.09 -9.49 -2.66
C VAL A 111 41.37 -9.61 -4.00
N ALA A 112 41.95 -10.39 -4.90
CA ALA A 112 41.30 -10.58 -6.22
C ALA A 112 39.93 -11.22 -6.11
N TYR A 113 39.67 -11.92 -5.02
CA TYR A 113 38.40 -12.57 -4.76
C TYR A 113 37.53 -11.75 -3.83
N GLY A 114 37.94 -10.51 -3.53
CA GLY A 114 37.16 -9.65 -2.65
C GLY A 114 37.35 -9.94 -1.18
N ILE A 115 38.35 -10.74 -0.82
CA ILE A 115 38.60 -11.08 0.57
C ILE A 115 39.63 -10.12 1.12
N THR A 116 39.22 -9.36 2.11
CA THR A 116 40.10 -8.38 2.74
C THR A 116 40.55 -8.81 4.16
N ASP A 117 40.17 -10.00 4.55
CA ASP A 117 40.53 -10.52 5.87
C ASP A 117 42.05 -10.63 6.03
N LYS A 118 42.48 -10.52 7.24
CA LYS A 118 43.84 -10.90 7.55
C LYS A 118 43.82 -12.35 7.98
N ARG A 119 44.98 -12.96 7.94
CA ARG A 119 45.13 -14.34 8.25
C ARG A 119 44.58 -14.73 9.61
#